data_e8c8e28b329bfc2b9ed464fdf9854e71
#
_entry.id   e8c8e28b329bfc2b9ed464fdf9854e71
#
_cell.length_a   1.000
_cell.length_b   1.000
_cell.length_c   1.000
_cell.angle_alpha   90.00
_cell.angle_beta   90.00
_cell.angle_gamma   90.00
#
_symmetry.space_group_name_H-M   'P 1'
#
loop_
_entity.id
_entity.type
_entity.pdbx_description
1 polymer ?
#
loop_
_entity_poly.entity_id
_entity_poly.type
_entity_poly.pdbx_seq_one_letter_code
_entity_poly.pdbx_strand_id
1 'polypeptide(L)'
;MAYRQKEYNYNDKLTKDQNLLMDKLYKMRMSGMAEAFENQLMNPNSGLESFETRFSEIINHEWSGRENKKFNRFIKPITFGQ
;
A
#
# COMPACT_ATOMS: atom_id res chain seq x y z
N MET A 1 10.45 -16.19 -16.53
CA MET A 1 9.77 -16.37 -15.29
C MET A 1 8.73 -15.31 -15.03
N ALA A 2 7.62 -15.73 -14.62
CA ALA A 2 6.51 -14.81 -14.49
C ALA A 2 6.65 -13.99 -13.22
N TYR A 3 6.45 -12.72 -13.38
CA TYR A 3 6.35 -11.82 -12.27
C TYR A 3 4.90 -11.77 -11.83
N ARG A 4 4.64 -12.12 -10.59
CA ARG A 4 3.27 -12.19 -10.13
C ARG A 4 2.88 -10.92 -9.38
N GLN A 5 1.82 -10.31 -9.86
CA GLN A 5 1.27 -9.13 -9.22
C GLN A 5 0.40 -9.54 -8.04
N LYS A 6 0.49 -8.77 -6.96
CA LYS A 6 -0.34 -8.98 -5.81
C LYS A 6 -1.79 -8.72 -6.17
N GLU A 7 -2.68 -9.55 -5.69
CA GLU A 7 -4.11 -9.41 -6.00
C GLU A 7 -4.88 -9.00 -4.77
N TYR A 8 -5.94 -8.24 -5.01
CA TYR A 8 -6.79 -7.78 -3.94
C TYR A 8 -7.90 -8.78 -3.66
N ASN A 9 -8.10 -9.09 -2.39
CA ASN A 9 -9.21 -9.94 -1.96
C ASN A 9 -10.35 -9.07 -1.47
N TYR A 10 -11.54 -9.33 -1.98
CA TYR A 10 -12.73 -8.57 -1.63
C TYR A 10 -12.92 -8.54 -0.11
N ASN A 11 -13.22 -7.37 0.43
CA ASN A 11 -13.42 -7.20 1.87
C ASN A 11 -14.90 -6.90 2.12
N ASP A 12 -15.59 -7.85 2.73
CA ASP A 12 -17.02 -7.72 2.99
C ASP A 12 -17.37 -6.57 3.92
N LYS A 13 -16.41 -6.11 4.71
CA LYS A 13 -16.64 -5.02 5.64
C LYS A 13 -16.61 -3.65 4.99
N LEU A 14 -16.20 -3.59 3.74
CA LEU A 14 -16.13 -2.34 2.99
C LEU A 14 -17.27 -2.27 2.00
N THR A 15 -17.60 -1.05 1.55
CA THR A 15 -18.61 -0.88 0.52
C THR A 15 -18.09 -1.38 -0.81
N LYS A 16 -19.03 -1.54 -1.75
CA LYS A 16 -18.66 -1.96 -3.09
C LYS A 16 -17.72 -0.95 -3.74
N ASP A 17 -18.02 0.34 -3.57
CA ASP A 17 -17.17 1.38 -4.16
C ASP A 17 -15.77 1.38 -3.55
N GLN A 18 -15.69 1.15 -2.24
CA GLN A 18 -14.40 1.08 -1.58
C GLN A 18 -13.60 -0.10 -2.09
N ASN A 19 -14.25 -1.24 -2.28
CA ASN A 19 -13.57 -2.40 -2.82
C ASN A 19 -13.08 -2.17 -4.25
N LEU A 20 -13.86 -1.43 -5.04
CA LEU A 20 -13.42 -1.10 -6.40
C LEU A 20 -12.17 -0.24 -6.39
N LEU A 21 -12.08 0.71 -5.46
CA LEU A 21 -10.89 1.54 -5.34
C LEU A 21 -9.68 0.70 -4.97
N MET A 22 -9.87 -0.23 -4.04
CA MET A 22 -8.79 -1.11 -3.63
C MET A 22 -8.29 -1.94 -4.79
N ASP A 23 -9.22 -2.49 -5.56
CA ASP A 23 -8.87 -3.32 -6.70
C ASP A 23 -8.07 -2.53 -7.73
N LYS A 24 -8.49 -1.29 -7.98
CA LYS A 24 -7.77 -0.44 -8.93
C LYS A 24 -6.35 -0.14 -8.46
N LEU A 25 -6.20 0.13 -7.16
CA LEU A 25 -4.88 0.40 -6.62
C LEU A 25 -3.96 -0.81 -6.76
N TYR A 26 -4.50 -2.00 -6.51
CA TYR A 26 -3.70 -3.21 -6.68
C TYR A 26 -3.30 -3.42 -8.13
N LYS A 27 -4.22 -3.13 -9.06
CA LYS A 27 -3.91 -3.29 -10.48
C LYS A 27 -2.88 -2.27 -10.96
N MET A 28 -2.84 -1.12 -10.30
CA MET A 28 -1.82 -0.12 -10.60
C MET A 28 -0.52 -0.39 -9.86
N ARG A 29 -0.44 -1.53 -9.18
CA ARG A 29 0.74 -1.92 -8.42
C ARG A 29 1.04 -0.95 -7.28
N MET A 30 -0.02 -0.46 -6.68
CA MET A 30 0.07 0.44 -5.53
C MET A 30 -0.54 -0.22 -4.30
N SER A 31 -0.14 -1.46 -4.05
CA SER A 31 -0.70 -2.22 -2.94
C SER A 31 -0.43 -1.58 -1.59
N GLY A 32 0.69 -0.86 -1.46
CA GLY A 32 0.96 -0.14 -0.22
C GLY A 32 -0.08 0.93 0.07
N MET A 33 -0.44 1.69 -0.97
CA MET A 33 -1.50 2.67 -0.82
C MET A 33 -2.83 2.01 -0.46
N ALA A 34 -3.11 0.89 -1.12
CA ALA A 34 -4.35 0.17 -0.86
C ALA A 34 -4.41 -0.32 0.58
N GLU A 35 -3.32 -0.87 1.08
CA GLU A 35 -3.28 -1.36 2.44
C GLU A 35 -3.50 -0.24 3.45
N ALA A 36 -2.84 0.89 3.25
CA ALA A 36 -3.00 2.03 4.15
C ALA A 36 -4.42 2.57 4.10
N PHE A 37 -4.98 2.64 2.89
CA PHE A 37 -6.35 3.10 2.73
C PHE A 37 -7.33 2.17 3.43
N GLU A 38 -7.13 0.87 3.26
CA GLU A 38 -8.00 -0.11 3.92
C GLU A 38 -7.91 0.02 5.43
N ASN A 39 -6.71 0.19 5.96
CA ASN A 39 -6.54 0.37 7.39
C ASN A 39 -7.30 1.58 7.89
N GLN A 40 -7.30 2.67 7.14
CA GLN A 40 -8.04 3.85 7.53
C GLN A 40 -9.55 3.60 7.49
N LEU A 41 -10.02 2.89 6.48
CA LEU A 41 -11.43 2.59 6.37
C LEU A 41 -11.93 1.71 7.51
N MET A 42 -11.05 0.82 7.98
CA MET A 42 -11.40 -0.08 9.08
C MET A 42 -11.22 0.55 10.45
N ASN A 43 -10.55 1.68 10.52
CA ASN A 43 -10.28 2.36 11.78
C ASN A 43 -11.37 3.38 12.07
N PRO A 44 -12.17 3.18 13.14
CA PRO A 44 -13.26 4.12 13.44
C PRO A 44 -12.80 5.52 13.79
N ASN A 45 -11.53 5.68 14.15
CA ASN A 45 -11.01 6.99 14.55
C ASN A 45 -10.39 7.77 13.40
N SER A 46 -10.27 7.19 12.21
CA SER A 46 -9.57 7.87 11.14
C SER A 46 -10.30 9.14 10.69
N GLY A 47 -11.63 9.19 10.88
CA GLY A 47 -12.37 10.38 10.53
C GLY A 47 -12.04 11.61 11.37
N LEU A 48 -11.33 11.42 12.49
CA LEU A 48 -10.92 12.51 13.35
C LEU A 48 -9.73 13.28 12.80
N GLU A 49 -9.04 12.71 11.81
CA GLU A 49 -7.88 13.35 11.22
C GLU A 49 -8.26 14.04 9.93
N SER A 50 -7.49 15.08 9.58
CA SER A 50 -7.75 15.82 8.36
C SER A 50 -7.50 14.93 7.15
N PHE A 51 -8.08 15.31 6.01
CA PHE A 51 -7.85 14.58 4.78
C PHE A 51 -6.37 14.57 4.42
N GLU A 52 -5.71 15.73 4.57
CA GLU A 52 -4.29 15.81 4.23
C GLU A 52 -3.45 14.84 5.04
N THR A 53 -3.74 14.75 6.34
CA THR A 53 -3.01 13.82 7.19
C THR A 53 -3.24 12.38 6.74
N ARG A 54 -4.48 12.03 6.48
CA ARG A 54 -4.80 10.66 6.07
C ARG A 54 -4.21 10.32 4.72
N PHE A 55 -4.27 11.27 3.79
CA PHE A 55 -3.72 11.05 2.46
C PHE A 55 -2.21 10.93 2.51
N SER A 56 -1.58 11.74 3.36
CA SER A 56 -0.13 11.68 3.55
C SER A 56 0.30 10.31 4.06
N GLU A 57 -0.47 9.74 4.99
CA GLU A 57 -0.14 8.41 5.49
C GLU A 57 -0.22 7.36 4.38
N ILE A 58 -1.22 7.48 3.52
CA ILE A 58 -1.39 6.55 2.42
C ILE A 58 -0.19 6.64 1.46
N ILE A 59 0.18 7.86 1.11
CA ILE A 59 1.30 8.07 0.20
C ILE A 59 2.60 7.57 0.81
N ASN A 60 2.82 7.90 2.08
CA ASN A 60 4.07 7.51 2.75
C ASN A 60 4.19 6.01 2.90
N HIS A 61 3.08 5.32 3.09
CA HIS A 61 3.12 3.87 3.20
C HIS A 61 3.62 3.24 1.90
N GLU A 62 3.10 3.73 0.78
CA GLU A 62 3.53 3.23 -0.53
C GLU A 62 4.97 3.63 -0.80
N TRP A 63 5.31 4.88 -0.49
CA TRP A 63 6.66 5.40 -0.71
C TRP A 63 7.67 4.58 0.07
N SER A 64 7.40 4.35 1.34
CA SER A 64 8.34 3.59 2.19
C SER A 64 8.52 2.17 1.69
N GLY A 65 7.44 1.54 1.23
CA GLY A 65 7.54 0.20 0.69
C GLY A 65 8.42 0.13 -0.53
N ARG A 66 8.29 1.12 -1.40
CA ARG A 66 9.11 1.15 -2.61
C ARG A 66 10.56 1.47 -2.30
N GLU A 67 10.79 2.37 -1.35
CA GLU A 67 12.15 2.70 -0.94
C GLU A 67 12.84 1.51 -0.30
N ASN A 68 12.11 0.75 0.50
CA ASN A 68 12.68 -0.44 1.11
C ASN A 68 13.11 -1.46 0.08
N LYS A 69 12.29 -1.67 -0.93
CA LYS A 69 12.64 -2.62 -1.99
C LYS A 69 13.85 -2.15 -2.76
N LYS A 70 13.92 -0.87 -3.05
CA LYS A 70 15.04 -0.29 -3.75
C LYS A 70 16.30 -0.40 -2.94
N PHE A 71 16.20 -0.09 -1.65
CA PHE A 71 17.33 -0.15 -0.76
C PHE A 71 17.89 -1.57 -0.65
N ASN A 72 17.00 -2.53 -0.48
CA ASN A 72 17.42 -3.92 -0.39
C ASN A 72 18.11 -4.38 -1.65
N ARG A 73 17.68 -3.89 -2.79
CA ARG A 73 18.26 -4.27 -4.06
C ARG A 73 19.71 -3.79 -4.19
N PHE A 74 19.99 -2.62 -3.66
CA PHE A 74 21.35 -2.06 -3.70
C PHE A 74 22.24 -2.61 -2.60
N ILE A 75 21.68 -2.75 -1.40
CA ILE A 75 22.45 -3.11 -0.22
C ILE A 75 22.95 -4.54 -0.29
N LYS A 76 22.12 -5.43 -0.79
CA LYS A 76 22.48 -6.83 -0.81
C LYS A 76 23.81 -7.13 -1.47
N PRO A 77 24.06 -6.66 -2.69
CA PRO A 77 25.36 -6.90 -3.30
C PRO A 77 26.50 -6.32 -2.53
N ILE A 78 26.30 -5.15 -1.96
CA ILE A 78 27.36 -4.50 -1.19
C ILE A 78 27.66 -5.30 0.06
N THR A 79 26.64 -5.82 0.70
CA THR A 79 26.81 -6.60 1.91
C THR A 79 27.64 -7.82 1.65
N PHE A 80 27.45 -8.44 0.52
CA PHE A 80 28.22 -9.62 0.16
C PHE A 80 29.61 -9.30 -0.27
N GLY A 81 29.81 -8.11 -0.72
CA GLY A 81 31.11 -7.68 -1.15
C GLY A 81 32.10 -7.58 -0.04
N GLN A 82 31.62 -7.53 1.14
CA GLN A 82 32.52 -7.37 2.27
C GLN A 82 33.20 -8.64 2.66
#